data_875b30460ba9846410b84cda63581d69
#
_entry.id   875b30460ba9846410b84cda63581d69
#
_cell.length_a   1.000
_cell.length_b   1.000
_cell.length_c   1.000
_cell.angle_alpha   90.00
_cell.angle_beta   90.00
_cell.angle_gamma   90.00
#
_symmetry.space_group_name_H-M   'P 1'
#
loop_
_entity.id
_entity.type
_entity.pdbx_description
1 polymer ?
#
loop_
_entity_poly.entity_id
_entity_poly.type
_entity_poly.pdbx_seq_one_letter_code
_entity_poly.pdbx_strand_id
1 'polypeptide(L)'
;NLTSAKIFINSKLYQFNFRDLPLFQINNFLLAVVGLSLMGFNAKQMTKFSLNCPHVPGRMELAGKTRNGGRVYVDFAHTPDALKNVLFEAKVICKGRLIVLFGCGGNRDKKKRPLMGRIAQKYSDIALVTDDNPRHENAVRIRKEIIKKSRKLIDLGDRKNAIKKSISLLKSEDILIIAGKGHEKYQIIKGKHIPFDDVKVAKSYLRR
;
A
#
# COMPACT_ATOMS: atom_id res chain seq x y z
N ASN A 1 10.85 -14.85 3.14
CA ASN A 1 10.47 -15.78 2.06
C ASN A 1 11.30 -15.49 0.82
N LEU A 2 11.72 -16.56 0.12
CA LEU A 2 12.42 -16.48 -1.16
C LEU A 2 11.42 -16.78 -2.28
N THR A 3 11.32 -15.88 -3.26
CA THR A 3 10.49 -16.07 -4.47
C THR A 3 11.40 -16.17 -5.66
N SER A 4 11.21 -17.20 -6.50
CA SER A 4 11.96 -17.38 -7.73
C SER A 4 11.07 -17.08 -8.94
N ALA A 5 11.59 -16.30 -9.89
CA ALA A 5 10.94 -16.01 -11.16
C ALA A 5 11.86 -16.41 -12.32
N LYS A 6 11.24 -16.93 -13.38
CA LYS A 6 11.95 -17.34 -14.60
C LYS A 6 11.37 -16.59 -15.79
N ILE A 7 12.23 -16.00 -16.63
CA ILE A 7 11.82 -15.32 -17.86
C ILE A 7 12.73 -15.73 -19.04
N PHE A 8 12.15 -15.71 -20.23
CA PHE A 8 12.90 -15.88 -21.47
C PHE A 8 13.21 -14.51 -22.08
N ILE A 9 14.48 -14.26 -22.39
CA ILE A 9 14.93 -13.08 -23.13
C ILE A 9 15.79 -13.58 -24.27
N ASN A 10 15.41 -13.24 -25.50
CA ASN A 10 16.14 -13.71 -26.74
C ASN A 10 16.40 -15.23 -26.72
N SER A 11 15.34 -16.01 -26.42
CA SER A 11 15.35 -17.48 -26.36
C SER A 11 16.27 -18.09 -25.28
N LYS A 12 16.82 -17.30 -24.39
CA LYS A 12 17.60 -17.75 -23.23
C LYS A 12 16.80 -17.62 -21.96
N LEU A 13 16.83 -18.66 -21.12
CA LEU A 13 16.16 -18.69 -19.82
C LEU A 13 17.03 -18.04 -18.73
N TYR A 14 16.46 -17.08 -18.01
CA TYR A 14 17.09 -16.43 -16.86
C TYR A 14 16.24 -16.66 -15.61
N GLN A 15 16.92 -16.99 -14.50
CA GLN A 15 16.26 -17.15 -13.19
C GLN A 15 16.69 -16.00 -12.27
N PHE A 16 15.70 -15.40 -11.62
CA PHE A 16 15.85 -14.31 -10.66
C PHE A 16 15.29 -14.77 -9.32
N ASN A 17 15.97 -14.47 -8.22
CA ASN A 17 15.53 -14.81 -6.88
C ASN A 17 15.34 -13.53 -6.08
N PHE A 18 14.19 -13.38 -5.43
CA PHE A 18 13.81 -12.19 -4.67
C PHE A 18 13.55 -12.56 -3.21
N ARG A 19 13.96 -11.70 -2.29
CA ARG A 19 13.69 -11.87 -0.87
C ARG A 19 12.63 -10.89 -0.40
N ASP A 20 11.53 -11.44 0.15
CA ASP A 20 10.44 -10.67 0.78
C ASP A 20 9.87 -9.51 -0.06
N LEU A 21 9.87 -9.63 -1.39
CA LEU A 21 9.28 -8.65 -2.30
C LEU A 21 7.85 -9.04 -2.68
N PRO A 22 6.90 -8.07 -2.72
CA PRO A 22 5.59 -8.27 -3.30
C PRO A 22 5.66 -8.62 -4.79
N LEU A 23 4.71 -9.39 -5.29
CA LEU A 23 4.71 -9.89 -6.67
C LEU A 23 4.72 -8.75 -7.70
N PHE A 24 3.99 -7.66 -7.45
CA PHE A 24 3.99 -6.51 -8.36
C PHE A 24 5.37 -5.83 -8.45
N GLN A 25 6.17 -5.82 -7.37
CA GLN A 25 7.54 -5.28 -7.42
C GLN A 25 8.47 -6.23 -8.18
N ILE A 26 8.29 -7.55 -8.03
CA ILE A 26 8.98 -8.56 -8.84
C ILE A 26 8.68 -8.32 -10.33
N ASN A 27 7.42 -8.18 -10.69
CA ASN A 27 7.01 -7.89 -12.07
C ASN A 27 7.64 -6.60 -12.61
N ASN A 28 7.64 -5.52 -11.82
CA ASN A 28 8.27 -4.26 -12.21
C ASN A 28 9.78 -4.42 -12.44
N PHE A 29 10.46 -5.18 -11.56
CA PHE A 29 11.89 -5.49 -11.75
C PHE A 29 12.12 -6.28 -13.05
N LEU A 30 11.33 -7.31 -13.30
CA LEU A 30 11.46 -8.12 -14.52
C LEU A 30 11.20 -7.32 -15.79
N LEU A 31 10.20 -6.42 -15.77
CA LEU A 31 9.94 -5.49 -16.88
C LEU A 31 11.12 -4.55 -17.12
N ALA A 32 11.74 -4.02 -16.07
CA ALA A 32 12.94 -3.21 -16.17
C ALA A 32 14.11 -4.01 -16.77
N VAL A 33 14.30 -5.27 -16.37
CA VAL A 33 15.32 -6.16 -16.95
C VAL A 33 15.09 -6.38 -18.45
N VAL A 34 13.85 -6.63 -18.86
CA VAL A 34 13.51 -6.79 -20.29
C VAL A 34 13.83 -5.50 -21.06
N GLY A 35 13.39 -4.33 -20.55
CA GLY A 35 13.67 -3.04 -21.17
C GLY A 35 15.17 -2.76 -21.33
N LEU A 36 15.95 -2.99 -20.26
CA LEU A 36 17.42 -2.84 -20.30
C LEU A 36 18.07 -3.82 -21.29
N SER A 37 17.57 -5.06 -21.36
CA SER A 37 18.09 -6.06 -22.30
C SER A 37 17.86 -5.66 -23.77
N LEU A 38 16.73 -5.02 -24.06
CA LEU A 38 16.45 -4.45 -25.39
C LEU A 38 17.38 -3.28 -25.74
N MET A 39 17.89 -2.58 -24.72
CA MET A 39 18.91 -1.53 -24.86
C MET A 39 20.35 -2.08 -24.95
N GLY A 40 20.54 -3.41 -24.98
CA GLY A 40 21.85 -4.05 -25.10
C GLY A 40 22.54 -4.43 -23.78
N PHE A 41 21.90 -4.20 -22.62
CA PHE A 41 22.48 -4.62 -21.34
C PHE A 41 22.37 -6.14 -21.15
N ASN A 42 23.38 -6.72 -20.47
CA ASN A 42 23.43 -8.17 -20.27
C ASN A 42 22.50 -8.64 -19.15
N ALA A 43 21.42 -9.36 -19.51
CA ALA A 43 20.44 -9.90 -18.55
C ALA A 43 21.07 -10.80 -17.46
N LYS A 44 22.14 -11.56 -17.79
CA LYS A 44 22.84 -12.41 -16.81
C LYS A 44 23.48 -11.59 -15.69
N GLN A 45 23.99 -10.40 -15.98
CA GLN A 45 24.54 -9.52 -14.95
C GLN A 45 23.44 -9.00 -14.00
N MET A 46 22.24 -8.77 -14.53
CA MET A 46 21.11 -8.25 -13.74
C MET A 46 20.54 -9.27 -12.75
N THR A 47 20.75 -10.59 -12.96
CA THR A 47 20.29 -11.62 -11.98
C THR A 47 20.91 -11.43 -10.61
N LYS A 48 22.14 -10.86 -10.54
CA LYS A 48 22.86 -10.62 -9.28
C LYS A 48 22.16 -9.57 -8.39
N PHE A 49 21.37 -8.66 -8.97
CA PHE A 49 20.70 -7.59 -8.24
C PHE A 49 19.35 -8.02 -7.66
N SER A 50 18.78 -9.14 -8.09
CA SER A 50 17.43 -9.54 -7.67
C SER A 50 17.34 -9.87 -6.18
N LEU A 51 18.36 -10.53 -5.58
CA LEU A 51 18.38 -10.87 -4.17
C LEU A 51 18.47 -9.63 -3.24
N ASN A 52 19.11 -8.58 -3.73
CA ASN A 52 19.33 -7.33 -3.01
C ASN A 52 18.50 -6.18 -3.62
N CYS A 53 17.38 -6.51 -4.29
CA CYS A 53 16.49 -5.51 -4.84
C CYS A 53 15.98 -4.59 -3.73
N PRO A 54 16.20 -3.27 -3.81
CA PRO A 54 15.79 -2.35 -2.75
C PRO A 54 14.27 -2.27 -2.70
N HIS A 55 13.72 -2.19 -1.48
CA HIS A 55 12.32 -1.87 -1.30
C HIS A 55 12.04 -0.44 -1.74
N VAL A 56 11.03 -0.27 -2.57
CA VAL A 56 10.61 1.06 -3.04
C VAL A 56 9.81 1.74 -1.92
N PRO A 57 10.22 2.94 -1.43
CA PRO A 57 9.49 3.65 -0.40
C PRO A 57 8.01 3.84 -0.75
N GLY A 58 7.12 3.58 0.21
CA GLY A 58 5.67 3.71 0.03
C GLY A 58 5.03 2.71 -0.95
N ARG A 59 5.68 1.58 -1.22
CA ARG A 59 5.15 0.46 -2.02
C ARG A 59 5.23 -0.83 -1.21
N MET A 60 4.14 -1.19 -0.52
CA MET A 60 4.12 -2.26 0.47
C MET A 60 5.32 -2.16 1.44
N GLU A 61 5.66 -0.92 1.85
CA GLU A 61 6.75 -0.65 2.77
C GLU A 61 6.38 -1.10 4.17
N LEU A 62 7.14 -2.03 4.75
CA LEU A 62 6.93 -2.49 6.11
C LEU A 62 7.32 -1.38 7.10
N ALA A 63 6.32 -0.72 7.71
CA ALA A 63 6.54 0.27 8.76
C ALA A 63 7.00 -0.38 10.08
N GLY A 64 6.57 -1.62 10.34
CA GLY A 64 6.99 -2.39 11.51
C GLY A 64 5.97 -3.43 11.94
N LYS A 65 6.21 -4.01 13.15
CA LYS A 65 5.36 -5.03 13.76
C LYS A 65 4.90 -4.55 15.15
N THR A 66 3.70 -4.93 15.54
CA THR A 66 3.23 -4.79 16.92
C THR A 66 3.91 -5.83 17.83
N ARG A 67 3.85 -5.64 19.16
CA ARG A 67 4.42 -6.60 20.13
C ARG A 67 3.83 -8.01 20.01
N ASN A 68 2.57 -8.11 19.61
CA ASN A 68 1.84 -9.37 19.42
C ASN A 68 1.95 -9.93 17.99
N GLY A 69 2.83 -9.36 17.12
CA GLY A 69 3.15 -9.93 15.81
C GLY A 69 2.37 -9.38 14.62
N GLY A 70 1.37 -8.50 14.83
CA GLY A 70 0.66 -7.84 13.74
C GLY A 70 1.58 -6.94 12.90
N ARG A 71 1.44 -6.94 11.58
CA ARG A 71 2.33 -6.23 10.64
C ARG A 71 1.64 -5.01 10.04
N VAL A 72 2.38 -3.91 9.90
CA VAL A 72 1.88 -2.64 9.33
C VAL A 72 2.66 -2.28 8.09
N TYR A 73 1.96 -2.15 6.97
CA TYR A 73 2.52 -1.74 5.69
C TYR A 73 1.94 -0.40 5.24
N VAL A 74 2.76 0.40 4.55
CA VAL A 74 2.36 1.66 3.92
C VAL A 74 2.46 1.52 2.41
N ASP A 75 1.40 1.95 1.70
CA ASP A 75 1.32 1.85 0.25
C ASP A 75 0.74 3.11 -0.40
N PHE A 76 1.14 3.37 -1.65
CA PHE A 76 0.67 4.52 -2.43
C PHE A 76 -0.66 4.26 -3.16
N ALA A 77 -1.28 3.12 -3.02
CA ALA A 77 -2.52 2.76 -3.69
C ALA A 77 -3.63 3.79 -3.43
N HIS A 78 -3.91 4.65 -4.41
CA HIS A 78 -4.89 5.73 -4.35
C HIS A 78 -5.90 5.71 -5.52
N THR A 79 -5.92 4.61 -6.27
CA THR A 79 -6.91 4.31 -7.33
C THR A 79 -7.62 3.00 -7.01
N PRO A 80 -8.82 2.74 -7.59
CA PRO A 80 -9.53 1.48 -7.40
C PRO A 80 -8.67 0.25 -7.72
N ASP A 81 -8.03 0.22 -8.89
CA ASP A 81 -7.22 -0.92 -9.31
C ASP A 81 -5.98 -1.12 -8.43
N ALA A 82 -5.27 -0.04 -8.08
CA ALA A 82 -4.13 -0.13 -7.19
C ALA A 82 -4.54 -0.64 -5.80
N LEU A 83 -5.68 -0.16 -5.24
CA LEU A 83 -6.19 -0.63 -3.95
C LEU A 83 -6.57 -2.13 -4.01
N LYS A 84 -7.22 -2.56 -5.10
CA LYS A 84 -7.53 -3.98 -5.31
C LYS A 84 -6.26 -4.83 -5.33
N ASN A 85 -5.26 -4.40 -6.09
CA ASN A 85 -4.02 -5.15 -6.26
C ASN A 85 -3.25 -5.28 -4.94
N VAL A 86 -3.06 -4.17 -4.20
CA VAL A 86 -2.34 -4.22 -2.92
C VAL A 86 -3.07 -5.07 -1.88
N LEU A 87 -4.41 -5.05 -1.85
CA LEU A 87 -5.18 -5.89 -0.93
C LEU A 87 -5.11 -7.37 -1.33
N PHE A 88 -5.12 -7.68 -2.61
CA PHE A 88 -4.93 -9.03 -3.11
C PHE A 88 -3.56 -9.60 -2.71
N GLU A 89 -2.48 -8.86 -2.95
CA GLU A 89 -1.12 -9.23 -2.55
C GLU A 89 -0.99 -9.41 -1.03
N ALA A 90 -1.56 -8.46 -0.26
CA ALA A 90 -1.54 -8.54 1.18
C ALA A 90 -2.29 -9.77 1.72
N LYS A 91 -3.40 -10.17 1.05
CA LYS A 91 -4.18 -11.34 1.46
C LYS A 91 -3.40 -12.65 1.29
N VAL A 92 -2.55 -12.74 0.26
CA VAL A 92 -1.69 -13.93 0.03
C VAL A 92 -0.73 -14.18 1.21
N ILE A 93 -0.22 -13.13 1.84
CA ILE A 93 0.75 -13.22 2.94
C ILE A 93 0.11 -13.06 4.33
N CYS A 94 -1.20 -12.78 4.40
CA CYS A 94 -1.94 -12.56 5.64
C CYS A 94 -2.50 -13.89 6.16
N LYS A 95 -2.07 -14.29 7.35
CA LYS A 95 -2.60 -15.48 8.04
C LYS A 95 -3.76 -15.14 8.98
N GLY A 96 -3.81 -13.90 9.48
CA GLY A 96 -4.86 -13.36 10.32
C GLY A 96 -5.87 -12.52 9.51
N ARG A 97 -6.34 -11.42 10.10
CA ARG A 97 -7.25 -10.48 9.44
C ARG A 97 -6.46 -9.48 8.60
N LEU A 98 -6.97 -9.19 7.40
CA LEU A 98 -6.50 -8.09 6.58
C LEU A 98 -7.31 -6.84 6.89
N ILE A 99 -6.65 -5.81 7.40
CA ILE A 99 -7.23 -4.51 7.75
C ILE A 99 -6.69 -3.48 6.75
N VAL A 100 -7.56 -2.63 6.22
CA VAL A 100 -7.14 -1.52 5.37
C VAL A 100 -7.59 -0.19 5.94
N LEU A 101 -6.68 0.79 5.98
CA LEU A 101 -6.94 2.19 6.27
C LEU A 101 -6.63 3.01 5.02
N PHE A 102 -7.63 3.74 4.50
CA PHE A 102 -7.46 4.52 3.29
C PHE A 102 -8.33 5.77 3.26
N GLY A 103 -8.00 6.71 2.41
CA GLY A 103 -8.80 7.89 2.11
C GLY A 103 -8.76 8.22 0.63
N CYS A 104 -9.46 9.31 0.24
CA CYS A 104 -9.41 9.86 -1.10
C CYS A 104 -9.07 11.33 -1.08
N GLY A 105 -8.29 11.79 -2.07
CA GLY A 105 -7.97 13.19 -2.23
C GLY A 105 -9.16 14.04 -2.69
N GLY A 106 -9.21 15.28 -2.22
CA GLY A 106 -10.09 16.33 -2.72
C GLY A 106 -9.58 16.94 -4.03
N ASN A 107 -10.45 17.64 -4.77
CA ASN A 107 -10.17 18.23 -6.10
C ASN A 107 -9.58 17.20 -7.09
N ARG A 108 -10.11 15.99 -7.05
CA ARG A 108 -9.76 14.84 -7.89
C ARG A 108 -11.03 14.11 -8.32
N ASP A 109 -10.89 13.05 -9.11
CA ASP A 109 -12.02 12.22 -9.55
C ASP A 109 -12.85 11.73 -8.35
N LYS A 110 -14.10 12.21 -8.28
CA LYS A 110 -15.06 11.82 -7.24
C LYS A 110 -15.68 10.46 -7.48
N LYS A 111 -15.74 10.03 -8.76
CA LYS A 111 -16.36 8.74 -9.14
C LYS A 111 -15.62 7.56 -8.54
N LYS A 112 -14.31 7.68 -8.31
CA LYS A 112 -13.52 6.62 -7.69
C LYS A 112 -13.83 6.40 -6.19
N ARG A 113 -14.38 7.41 -5.47
CA ARG A 113 -14.61 7.35 -4.01
C ARG A 113 -15.47 6.15 -3.61
N PRO A 114 -16.71 5.99 -4.12
CA PRO A 114 -17.54 4.83 -3.78
C PRO A 114 -17.02 3.52 -4.36
N LEU A 115 -16.20 3.55 -5.44
CA LEU A 115 -15.55 2.36 -5.98
C LEU A 115 -14.49 1.83 -5.04
N MET A 116 -13.63 2.71 -4.52
CA MET A 116 -12.61 2.36 -3.53
C MET A 116 -13.24 1.81 -2.25
N GLY A 117 -14.35 2.40 -1.78
CA GLY A 117 -15.11 1.89 -0.65
C GLY A 117 -15.57 0.44 -0.86
N ARG A 118 -16.17 0.13 -2.02
CA ARG A 118 -16.59 -1.24 -2.35
C ARG A 118 -15.43 -2.22 -2.44
N ILE A 119 -14.31 -1.80 -3.02
CA ILE A 119 -13.10 -2.63 -3.13
C ILE A 119 -12.54 -2.94 -1.75
N ALA A 120 -12.38 -1.92 -0.90
CA ALA A 120 -11.93 -2.10 0.47
C ALA A 120 -12.82 -3.10 1.23
N GLN A 121 -14.15 -2.94 1.16
CA GLN A 121 -15.11 -3.85 1.79
C GLN A 121 -15.04 -5.29 1.24
N LYS A 122 -14.75 -5.45 -0.06
CA LYS A 122 -14.71 -6.77 -0.71
C LYS A 122 -13.43 -7.54 -0.42
N TYR A 123 -12.30 -6.86 -0.35
CA TYR A 123 -10.97 -7.48 -0.33
C TYR A 123 -10.25 -7.39 1.02
N SER A 124 -10.88 -6.80 2.06
CA SER A 124 -10.35 -6.82 3.42
C SER A 124 -11.40 -7.31 4.44
N ASP A 125 -10.94 -7.77 5.59
CA ASP A 125 -11.81 -8.21 6.69
C ASP A 125 -12.35 -6.99 7.47
N ILE A 126 -11.55 -5.92 7.57
CA ILE A 126 -11.94 -4.65 8.20
C ILE A 126 -11.49 -3.50 7.28
N ALA A 127 -12.43 -2.64 6.89
CA ALA A 127 -12.17 -1.47 6.07
C ALA A 127 -12.42 -0.17 6.84
N LEU A 128 -11.38 0.65 6.98
CA LEU A 128 -11.33 1.88 7.74
C LEU A 128 -11.12 3.07 6.81
N VAL A 129 -11.90 4.12 6.97
CA VAL A 129 -11.85 5.33 6.13
C VAL A 129 -11.29 6.49 6.95
N THR A 130 -10.39 7.24 6.35
CA THR A 130 -9.73 8.40 6.96
C THR A 130 -9.52 9.53 5.96
N ASP A 131 -9.00 10.66 6.43
CA ASP A 131 -8.58 11.77 5.58
C ASP A 131 -7.31 11.40 4.79
N ASP A 132 -7.27 11.87 3.55
CA ASP A 132 -6.07 11.87 2.71
C ASP A 132 -5.60 13.33 2.54
N ASN A 133 -5.52 13.85 1.33
CA ASN A 133 -5.29 15.27 1.00
C ASN A 133 -6.63 15.93 0.66
N PRO A 134 -7.40 16.48 1.59
CA PRO A 134 -8.71 17.07 1.29
C PRO A 134 -8.61 18.31 0.38
N ARG A 135 -7.44 18.97 0.32
CA ARG A 135 -7.21 20.18 -0.44
C ARG A 135 -8.22 21.27 -0.07
N HIS A 136 -9.07 21.69 -1.00
CA HIS A 136 -10.12 22.70 -0.77
C HIS A 136 -11.50 22.08 -0.49
N GLU A 137 -11.65 20.74 -0.56
CA GLU A 137 -12.91 20.08 -0.24
C GLU A 137 -13.05 19.81 1.26
N ASN A 138 -14.29 19.67 1.71
CA ASN A 138 -14.58 19.24 3.08
C ASN A 138 -14.23 17.75 3.26
N ALA A 139 -13.31 17.46 4.16
CA ALA A 139 -12.83 16.08 4.42
C ALA A 139 -13.95 15.12 4.85
N VAL A 140 -14.91 15.59 5.68
CA VAL A 140 -16.06 14.79 6.11
C VAL A 140 -16.93 14.40 4.91
N ARG A 141 -17.15 15.32 3.97
CA ARG A 141 -17.90 15.04 2.74
C ARG A 141 -17.20 13.97 1.90
N ILE A 142 -15.88 14.06 1.74
CA ILE A 142 -15.11 13.07 1.00
C ILE A 142 -15.30 11.67 1.61
N ARG A 143 -15.16 11.54 2.94
CA ARG A 143 -15.32 10.26 3.63
C ARG A 143 -16.75 9.72 3.49
N LYS A 144 -17.78 10.58 3.61
CA LYS A 144 -19.18 10.18 3.37
C LYS A 144 -19.40 9.65 1.94
N GLU A 145 -18.77 10.25 0.92
CA GLU A 145 -18.85 9.78 -0.47
C GLU A 145 -18.16 8.41 -0.67
N ILE A 146 -17.07 8.12 0.06
CA ILE A 146 -16.44 6.80 0.06
C ILE A 146 -17.40 5.74 0.64
N ILE A 147 -18.06 6.07 1.76
CA ILE A 147 -18.91 5.12 2.52
C ILE A 147 -20.27 4.91 1.86
N LYS A 148 -20.77 5.87 1.08
CA LYS A 148 -22.16 5.94 0.58
C LYS A 148 -22.73 4.62 0.01
N LYS A 149 -21.89 3.77 -0.60
CA LYS A 149 -22.31 2.49 -1.21
C LYS A 149 -21.75 1.27 -0.48
N SER A 150 -21.31 1.42 0.76
CA SER A 150 -20.60 0.37 1.50
C SER A 150 -20.98 0.41 2.98
N ARG A 151 -21.76 -0.59 3.43
CA ARG A 151 -22.37 -0.62 4.78
C ARG A 151 -21.41 -1.03 5.91
N LYS A 152 -20.21 -1.56 5.59
CA LYS A 152 -19.27 -2.13 6.57
C LYS A 152 -18.00 -1.28 6.77
N LEU A 153 -17.96 -0.05 6.21
CA LEU A 153 -16.82 0.83 6.41
C LEU A 153 -16.96 1.66 7.67
N ILE A 154 -15.86 1.81 8.40
CA ILE A 154 -15.79 2.59 9.65
C ILE A 154 -15.08 3.91 9.36
N ASP A 155 -15.74 5.05 9.60
CA ASP A 155 -15.13 6.38 9.49
C ASP A 155 -14.32 6.68 10.76
N LEU A 156 -13.02 6.87 10.61
CA LEU A 156 -12.09 7.21 11.71
C LEU A 156 -11.65 8.68 11.71
N GLY A 157 -12.05 9.46 10.72
CA GLY A 157 -11.76 10.90 10.65
C GLY A 157 -10.30 11.21 10.41
N ASP A 158 -9.68 11.99 11.29
CA ASP A 158 -8.28 12.43 11.21
C ASP A 158 -7.29 11.28 11.01
N ARG A 159 -6.34 11.46 10.08
CA ARG A 159 -5.43 10.38 9.66
C ARG A 159 -4.50 9.89 10.76
N LYS A 160 -3.97 10.80 11.59
CA LYS A 160 -3.05 10.43 12.67
C LYS A 160 -3.76 9.57 13.73
N ASN A 161 -4.95 9.99 14.13
CA ASN A 161 -5.79 9.25 15.08
C ASN A 161 -6.29 7.93 14.48
N ALA A 162 -6.61 7.93 13.18
CA ALA A 162 -7.01 6.72 12.46
C ALA A 162 -5.89 5.68 12.41
N ILE A 163 -4.64 6.07 12.11
CA ILE A 163 -3.48 5.19 12.15
C ILE A 163 -3.31 4.58 13.54
N LYS A 164 -3.36 5.42 14.61
CA LYS A 164 -3.27 4.95 16.00
C LYS A 164 -4.33 3.89 16.31
N LYS A 165 -5.61 4.19 16.01
CA LYS A 165 -6.73 3.27 16.24
C LYS A 165 -6.59 1.98 15.42
N SER A 166 -6.16 2.09 14.16
CA SER A 166 -5.97 0.91 13.30
C SER A 166 -4.90 -0.02 13.84
N ILE A 167 -3.78 0.53 14.35
CA ILE A 167 -2.71 -0.27 14.95
C ILE A 167 -3.19 -0.98 16.23
N SER A 168 -4.01 -0.32 17.06
CA SER A 168 -4.53 -0.94 18.30
C SER A 168 -5.54 -2.08 18.05
N LEU A 169 -6.10 -2.19 16.84
CA LEU A 169 -6.97 -3.30 16.45
C LEU A 169 -6.23 -4.59 16.08
N LEU A 170 -4.91 -4.49 15.82
CA LEU A 170 -4.12 -5.62 15.32
C LEU A 170 -3.94 -6.69 16.38
N LYS A 171 -4.25 -7.93 15.97
CA LYS A 171 -3.92 -9.17 16.68
C LYS A 171 -2.70 -9.82 16.04
N SER A 172 -2.28 -10.97 16.60
CA SER A 172 -1.23 -11.79 15.98
C SER A 172 -1.61 -12.17 14.56
N GLU A 173 -0.61 -12.19 13.65
CA GLU A 173 -0.75 -12.56 12.24
C GLU A 173 -1.63 -11.60 11.39
N ASP A 174 -2.24 -10.56 11.99
CA ASP A 174 -2.99 -9.54 11.25
C ASP A 174 -2.05 -8.68 10.39
N ILE A 175 -2.59 -8.18 9.29
CA ILE A 175 -1.93 -7.18 8.44
C ILE A 175 -2.80 -5.92 8.37
N LEU A 176 -2.17 -4.76 8.62
CA LEU A 176 -2.73 -3.45 8.34
C LEU A 176 -2.04 -2.84 7.11
N ILE A 177 -2.83 -2.48 6.10
CA ILE A 177 -2.39 -1.68 4.96
C ILE A 177 -2.86 -0.23 5.17
N ILE A 178 -1.92 0.70 5.28
CA ILE A 178 -2.18 2.15 5.26
C ILE A 178 -1.98 2.62 3.83
N ALA A 179 -3.09 2.88 3.12
CA ALA A 179 -3.08 3.17 1.69
C ALA A 179 -3.35 4.65 1.38
N GLY A 180 -2.85 5.09 0.23
CA GLY A 180 -3.15 6.39 -0.39
C GLY A 180 -1.96 7.31 -0.55
N LYS A 181 -1.15 7.50 0.49
CA LYS A 181 -0.05 8.48 0.52
C LYS A 181 1.33 7.87 0.20
N GLY A 182 1.55 6.62 0.60
CA GLY A 182 2.83 5.96 0.37
C GLY A 182 4.02 6.78 0.86
N HIS A 183 4.85 7.26 -0.07
CA HIS A 183 6.06 8.04 0.21
C HIS A 183 5.81 9.55 0.42
N GLU A 184 4.57 10.04 0.30
CA GLU A 184 4.25 11.46 0.52
C GLU A 184 4.56 11.87 1.98
N LYS A 185 5.21 13.04 2.16
CA LYS A 185 5.65 13.55 3.46
C LYS A 185 4.80 14.71 3.97
N TYR A 186 3.60 14.93 3.42
CA TYR A 186 2.70 16.02 3.77
C TYR A 186 1.25 15.66 3.54
N GLN A 187 0.33 16.37 4.20
CA GLN A 187 -1.09 16.49 3.84
C GLN A 187 -1.37 17.88 3.27
N ILE A 188 -2.24 17.96 2.25
CA ILE A 188 -2.70 19.22 1.68
C ILE A 188 -4.07 19.55 2.27
N ILE A 189 -4.14 20.57 3.13
CA ILE A 189 -5.38 21.04 3.76
C ILE A 189 -5.56 22.52 3.49
N LYS A 190 -6.67 22.90 2.85
CA LYS A 190 -6.94 24.31 2.44
C LYS A 190 -5.76 24.94 1.69
N GLY A 191 -5.16 24.18 0.75
CA GLY A 191 -4.02 24.61 -0.04
C GLY A 191 -2.66 24.61 0.68
N LYS A 192 -2.63 24.40 2.01
CA LYS A 192 -1.39 24.37 2.79
C LYS A 192 -0.81 22.94 2.86
N HIS A 193 0.51 22.82 2.69
CA HIS A 193 1.24 21.57 2.88
C HIS A 193 1.61 21.43 4.36
N ILE A 194 0.97 20.50 5.04
CA ILE A 194 1.21 20.23 6.46
C ILE A 194 2.09 18.97 6.55
N PRO A 195 3.25 19.00 7.20
CA PRO A 195 4.12 17.83 7.34
C PRO A 195 3.38 16.62 7.91
N PHE A 196 3.40 15.52 7.18
CA PHE A 196 2.76 14.28 7.57
C PHE A 196 3.38 13.09 6.84
N ASP A 197 3.74 12.06 7.56
CA ASP A 197 4.42 10.87 7.04
C ASP A 197 3.80 9.63 7.68
N ASP A 198 3.10 8.82 6.88
CA ASP A 198 2.41 7.61 7.35
C ASP A 198 3.37 6.64 8.06
N VAL A 199 4.58 6.44 7.51
CA VAL A 199 5.57 5.51 8.07
C VAL A 199 6.07 6.01 9.43
N LYS A 200 6.39 7.32 9.55
CA LYS A 200 6.83 7.91 10.82
C LYS A 200 5.74 7.85 11.88
N VAL A 201 4.50 8.17 11.49
CA VAL A 201 3.34 8.11 12.39
C VAL A 201 3.11 6.68 12.85
N ALA A 202 3.09 5.69 11.94
CA ALA A 202 2.93 4.29 12.30
C ALA A 202 4.04 3.82 13.25
N LYS A 203 5.32 4.09 12.94
CA LYS A 203 6.48 3.74 13.78
C LYS A 203 6.37 4.31 15.20
N SER A 204 5.83 5.52 15.36
CA SER A 204 5.68 6.16 16.68
C SER A 204 4.68 5.43 17.60
N TYR A 205 3.71 4.70 17.02
CA TYR A 205 2.74 3.90 17.78
C TYR A 205 3.12 2.42 17.90
N LEU A 206 3.99 1.90 17.03
CA LEU A 206 4.50 0.52 17.11
C LEU A 206 5.58 0.34 18.20
N ARG A 207 6.28 1.40 18.57
CA ARG A 207 7.33 1.39 19.60
C ARG A 207 6.80 1.45 21.05
N ARG A 208 5.49 1.64 21.23
CA ARG A 208 4.81 1.68 22.53
C ARG A 208 4.19 0.32 22.85
#